data_696c23a3950428fbdabe99f133c62b5c
#
_entry.id   696c23a3950428fbdabe99f133c62b5c
#
_cell.length_a   1.000
_cell.length_b   1.000
_cell.length_c   1.000
_cell.angle_alpha   90.00
_cell.angle_beta   90.00
_cell.angle_gamma   90.00
#
_symmetry.space_group_name_H-M   'P 1'
#
loop_
_entity.id
_entity.type
_entity.pdbx_description
1 polymer ?
#
loop_
_entity_poly.entity_id
_entity_poly.type
_entity_poly.pdbx_seq_one_letter_code
_entity_poly.pdbx_strand_id
1 'polypeptide(L)'
;MFPNGAPIGVPDPEETKALTQSRYDRRMDEDLYWEVGLLLEKLRQGLELGQAIISNETVGSMRSKEFEFSDDGEWPWFYNIHGAGLRRDTEIPTKVWFSLETIFNHRYYEHITHLYNIQRIKLAQGLNTTVEVPIEGYMALPGWDLSTP
;
A
#
# COMPACT_ATOMS: atom_id res chain seq x y z
N MET A 1 -15.29 11.19 -1.56
CA MET A 1 -14.61 12.31 -0.84
C MET A 1 -15.24 12.34 0.53
N PHE A 2 -14.45 12.17 1.57
CA PHE A 2 -14.96 12.33 2.93
C PHE A 2 -15.32 13.81 3.14
N PRO A 3 -16.33 14.12 3.96
CA PRO A 3 -16.89 15.48 3.99
C PRO A 3 -15.91 16.61 4.26
N ASN A 4 -14.71 16.35 4.70
CA ASN A 4 -13.73 17.38 5.06
C ASN A 4 -12.33 17.19 4.46
N GLY A 5 -12.15 16.29 3.47
CA GLY A 5 -10.84 16.07 2.87
C GLY A 5 -9.78 15.46 3.81
N ALA A 6 -10.12 15.19 5.05
CA ALA A 6 -9.23 14.55 5.99
C ALA A 6 -9.09 13.05 5.66
N PRO A 7 -7.88 12.50 5.67
CA PRO A 7 -7.69 11.08 5.57
C PRO A 7 -8.41 10.40 6.74
N ILE A 8 -9.22 9.37 6.43
CA ILE A 8 -9.88 8.59 7.48
C ILE A 8 -8.80 8.01 8.39
N GLY A 9 -8.96 8.23 9.67
CA GLY A 9 -8.26 7.52 10.74
C GLY A 9 -6.84 7.96 11.03
N VAL A 10 -6.42 9.10 10.52
CA VAL A 10 -5.27 9.79 11.06
C VAL A 10 -5.82 10.92 11.94
N PRO A 11 -5.86 10.73 13.26
CA PRO A 11 -6.51 11.68 14.16
C PRO A 11 -5.75 12.99 14.28
N ASP A 12 -4.45 13.01 13.93
CA ASP A 12 -3.58 14.17 14.05
C ASP A 12 -2.88 14.48 12.71
N PRO A 13 -3.08 15.68 12.13
CA PRO A 13 -2.36 16.11 10.94
C PRO A 13 -0.84 16.13 11.10
N GLU A 14 -0.32 16.45 12.27
CA GLU A 14 1.13 16.45 12.54
C GLU A 14 1.67 15.01 12.59
N GLU A 15 0.92 14.07 13.15
CA GLU A 15 1.28 12.66 13.11
C GLU A 15 1.31 12.12 11.68
N THR A 16 0.32 12.48 10.84
CA THR A 16 0.31 12.13 9.42
C THR A 16 1.56 12.66 8.72
N LYS A 17 1.92 13.88 9.00
CA LYS A 17 3.10 14.54 8.44
C LYS A 17 4.39 13.82 8.86
N ALA A 18 4.52 13.46 10.14
CA ALA A 18 5.67 12.70 10.63
C ALA A 18 5.80 11.32 9.97
N LEU A 19 4.66 10.67 9.66
CA LEU A 19 4.63 9.37 8.98
C LEU A 19 4.96 9.45 7.48
N THR A 20 4.56 10.53 6.80
CA THR A 20 4.55 10.60 5.34
C THR A 20 5.55 11.60 4.74
N GLN A 21 6.01 12.56 5.53
CA GLN A 21 6.87 13.66 5.10
C GLN A 21 8.14 13.76 5.96
N SER A 22 8.67 12.62 6.40
CA SER A 22 9.91 12.61 7.17
C SER A 22 11.10 13.06 6.32
N ARG A 23 12.16 13.51 6.97
CA ARG A 23 13.45 13.84 6.32
C ARG A 23 14.13 12.63 5.63
N TYR A 24 13.62 11.43 5.85
CA TYR A 24 14.18 10.18 5.34
C TYR A 24 13.55 9.70 4.04
N ASP A 25 12.91 10.55 3.29
CA ASP A 25 12.30 10.27 1.98
C ASP A 25 11.46 8.98 1.97
N ARG A 26 10.15 9.14 2.05
CA ARG A 26 9.17 8.03 2.06
C ARG A 26 9.33 7.01 3.21
N ARG A 27 10.22 7.25 4.17
CA ARG A 27 10.36 6.43 5.39
C ARG A 27 9.79 7.16 6.59
N MET A 28 9.34 6.39 7.56
CA MET A 28 8.96 6.93 8.85
C MET A 28 10.17 7.59 9.52
N ASP A 29 9.93 8.62 10.31
CA ASP A 29 11.00 9.29 11.06
C ASP A 29 11.63 8.32 12.06
N GLU A 30 12.90 7.98 11.86
CA GLU A 30 13.63 7.00 12.65
C GLU A 30 13.83 7.46 14.11
N ASP A 31 13.83 8.75 14.37
CA ASP A 31 13.94 9.28 15.73
C ASP A 31 12.64 9.05 16.54
N LEU A 32 11.49 8.92 15.84
CA LEU A 32 10.18 8.72 16.43
C LEU A 32 9.73 7.26 16.38
N TYR A 33 10.10 6.51 15.36
CA TYR A 33 9.56 5.18 15.04
C TYR A 33 10.64 4.09 15.00
N TRP A 34 11.59 4.14 15.92
CA TRP A 34 12.65 3.13 16.02
C TRP A 34 12.18 1.82 16.68
N GLU A 35 11.28 1.93 17.64
CA GLU A 35 10.83 0.77 18.42
C GLU A 35 9.84 -0.10 17.64
N VAL A 36 10.16 -1.41 17.50
CA VAL A 36 9.32 -2.38 16.78
C VAL A 36 7.89 -2.41 17.31
N GLY A 37 7.71 -2.29 18.65
CA GLY A 37 6.38 -2.25 19.26
C GLY A 37 5.53 -1.09 18.76
N LEU A 38 6.12 0.07 18.58
CA LEU A 38 5.43 1.24 18.05
C LEU A 38 5.06 1.07 16.57
N LEU A 39 5.97 0.48 15.76
CA LEU A 39 5.70 0.17 14.35
C LEU A 39 4.54 -0.83 14.21
N LEU A 40 4.52 -1.89 15.02
CA LEU A 40 3.44 -2.87 15.02
C LEU A 40 2.10 -2.25 15.41
N GLU A 41 2.09 -1.34 16.38
CA GLU A 41 0.89 -0.62 16.78
C GLU A 41 0.37 0.28 15.64
N LYS A 42 1.24 0.99 14.94
CA LYS A 42 0.85 1.79 13.77
C LYS A 42 0.30 0.94 12.64
N LEU A 43 0.94 -0.21 12.37
CA LEU A 43 0.43 -1.18 11.40
C LEU A 43 -0.97 -1.69 11.79
N ARG A 44 -1.17 -2.05 13.06
CA ARG A 44 -2.47 -2.51 13.57
C ARG A 44 -3.55 -1.44 13.36
N GLN A 45 -3.28 -0.19 13.72
CA GLN A 45 -4.20 0.93 13.52
C GLN A 45 -4.56 1.12 12.05
N GLY A 46 -3.56 1.05 11.14
CA GLY A 46 -3.79 1.14 9.70
C GLY A 46 -4.66 -0.01 9.16
N LEU A 47 -4.44 -1.25 9.63
CA LEU A 47 -5.23 -2.41 9.23
C LEU A 47 -6.67 -2.33 9.75
N GLU A 48 -6.89 -1.90 10.99
CA GLU A 48 -8.23 -1.70 11.56
C GLU A 48 -9.02 -0.63 10.79
N LEU A 49 -8.36 0.45 10.41
CA LEU A 49 -8.95 1.47 9.59
C LEU A 49 -9.34 0.93 8.20
N GLY A 50 -8.42 0.21 7.54
CA GLY A 50 -8.69 -0.43 6.26
C GLY A 50 -9.89 -1.38 6.34
N GLN A 51 -9.96 -2.20 7.39
CA GLN A 51 -11.09 -3.09 7.66
C GLN A 51 -12.39 -2.32 7.86
N ALA A 52 -12.37 -1.22 8.61
CA ALA A 52 -13.56 -0.39 8.84
C ALA A 52 -14.08 0.22 7.53
N ILE A 53 -13.18 0.67 6.64
CA ILE A 53 -13.55 1.18 5.31
C ILE A 53 -14.22 0.07 4.48
N ILE A 54 -13.54 -1.07 4.31
CA ILE A 54 -14.01 -2.19 3.48
C ILE A 54 -15.37 -2.70 3.99
N SER A 55 -15.55 -2.80 5.31
CA SER A 55 -16.81 -3.29 5.91
C SER A 55 -18.03 -2.43 5.60
N ASN A 56 -17.84 -1.18 5.20
CA ASN A 56 -18.89 -0.25 4.82
C ASN A 56 -19.09 -0.13 3.31
N GLU A 57 -18.35 -0.91 2.51
CA GLU A 57 -18.40 -0.85 1.06
C GLU A 57 -19.04 -2.12 0.47
N THR A 58 -19.60 -1.96 -0.72
CA THR A 58 -19.96 -3.08 -1.60
C THR A 58 -18.94 -3.18 -2.73
N VAL A 59 -18.86 -4.32 -3.41
CA VAL A 59 -18.01 -4.47 -4.60
C VAL A 59 -18.35 -3.40 -5.65
N GLY A 60 -19.62 -3.11 -5.85
CA GLY A 60 -20.05 -2.07 -6.78
C GLY A 60 -19.57 -0.67 -6.39
N SER A 61 -19.69 -0.31 -5.10
CA SER A 61 -19.23 0.99 -4.62
C SER A 61 -17.69 1.11 -4.67
N MET A 62 -16.97 0.05 -4.36
CA MET A 62 -15.50 0.04 -4.45
C MET A 62 -15.01 0.24 -5.90
N ARG A 63 -15.72 -0.32 -6.89
CA ARG A 63 -15.39 -0.14 -8.32
C ARG A 63 -15.78 1.22 -8.87
N SER A 64 -16.83 1.84 -8.35
CA SER A 64 -17.33 3.13 -8.84
C SER A 64 -16.72 4.36 -8.19
N LYS A 65 -16.12 4.22 -6.99
CA LYS A 65 -15.43 5.32 -6.31
C LYS A 65 -14.04 5.48 -6.89
N GLU A 66 -13.77 6.63 -7.50
CA GLU A 66 -12.48 6.95 -8.10
C GLU A 66 -11.77 8.04 -7.33
N PHE A 67 -10.45 7.94 -7.24
CA PHE A 67 -9.55 8.89 -6.63
C PHE A 67 -8.50 9.33 -7.65
N GLU A 68 -8.24 10.63 -7.70
CA GLU A 68 -7.27 11.22 -8.60
C GLU A 68 -5.85 11.05 -8.05
N PHE A 69 -4.94 10.66 -8.94
CA PHE A 69 -3.51 10.56 -8.67
C PHE A 69 -2.72 11.19 -9.82
N SER A 70 -1.49 11.57 -9.55
CA SER A 70 -0.53 11.97 -10.56
C SER A 70 0.34 10.77 -10.94
N ASP A 71 0.38 10.44 -12.23
CA ASP A 71 1.28 9.43 -12.78
C ASP A 71 2.57 10.13 -13.26
N ASP A 72 3.65 9.95 -12.54
CA ASP A 72 4.98 10.44 -12.88
C ASP A 72 5.75 9.49 -13.82
N GLY A 73 5.11 8.37 -14.22
CA GLY A 73 5.69 7.38 -15.13
C GLY A 73 6.67 6.39 -14.48
N GLU A 74 6.85 6.44 -13.16
CA GLU A 74 7.79 5.55 -12.45
C GLU A 74 7.29 4.09 -12.36
N TRP A 75 5.99 3.83 -12.66
CA TRP A 75 5.35 2.55 -12.37
C TRP A 75 4.64 1.92 -13.58
N PRO A 76 5.30 1.70 -14.72
CA PRO A 76 4.65 1.18 -15.94
C PRO A 76 4.03 -0.22 -15.74
N TRP A 77 4.61 -1.06 -14.88
CA TRP A 77 4.10 -2.39 -14.55
C TRP A 77 2.82 -2.36 -13.67
N PHE A 78 2.53 -1.24 -13.00
CA PHE A 78 1.31 -1.05 -12.21
C PHE A 78 0.05 -1.22 -13.06
N TYR A 79 0.08 -0.73 -14.30
CA TYR A 79 -1.03 -0.87 -15.24
C TYR A 79 -1.28 -2.32 -15.67
N ASN A 80 -0.26 -3.15 -15.70
CA ASN A 80 -0.40 -4.57 -16.04
C ASN A 80 -1.17 -5.34 -14.97
N ILE A 81 -1.05 -4.93 -13.72
CA ILE A 81 -1.71 -5.58 -12.58
C ILE A 81 -3.11 -4.99 -12.34
N HIS A 82 -3.25 -3.68 -12.46
CA HIS A 82 -4.44 -2.95 -12.00
C HIS A 82 -5.28 -2.33 -13.12
N GLY A 83 -4.99 -2.64 -14.38
CA GLY A 83 -5.56 -1.96 -15.55
C GLY A 83 -7.08 -1.83 -15.56
N ALA A 84 -7.82 -2.82 -15.04
CA ALA A 84 -9.28 -2.78 -14.99
C ALA A 84 -9.85 -1.71 -14.03
N GLY A 85 -9.07 -1.28 -13.04
CA GLY A 85 -9.49 -0.27 -12.06
C GLY A 85 -8.76 1.06 -12.22
N LEU A 86 -8.10 1.27 -13.37
CA LEU A 86 -7.36 2.47 -13.70
C LEU A 86 -8.01 3.17 -14.90
N ARG A 87 -8.13 4.50 -14.79
CA ARG A 87 -8.56 5.35 -15.91
C ARG A 87 -7.59 6.53 -16.05
N ARG A 88 -7.04 6.69 -17.27
CA ARG A 88 -6.23 7.86 -17.61
C ARG A 88 -7.11 9.02 -18.08
N ASP A 89 -6.68 10.23 -17.77
CA ASP A 89 -7.26 11.43 -18.38
C ASP A 89 -6.95 11.47 -19.88
N THR A 90 -7.91 11.93 -20.67
CA THR A 90 -7.75 12.04 -22.12
C THR A 90 -6.99 13.31 -22.54
N GLU A 91 -6.97 14.32 -21.70
CA GLU A 91 -6.37 15.63 -21.98
C GLU A 91 -5.05 15.82 -21.22
N ILE A 92 -4.96 15.25 -20.01
CA ILE A 92 -3.80 15.37 -19.12
C ILE A 92 -3.20 13.98 -18.87
N PRO A 93 -2.19 13.55 -19.67
CA PRO A 93 -1.65 12.19 -19.61
C PRO A 93 -1.07 11.76 -18.24
N THR A 94 -0.65 12.73 -17.44
CA THR A 94 -0.12 12.48 -16.08
C THR A 94 -1.21 12.34 -15.04
N LYS A 95 -2.47 12.56 -15.40
CA LYS A 95 -3.61 12.45 -14.48
C LYS A 95 -4.28 11.10 -14.64
N VAL A 96 -4.41 10.38 -13.55
CA VAL A 96 -5.02 9.05 -13.50
C VAL A 96 -6.02 8.96 -12.36
N TRP A 97 -7.04 8.13 -12.51
CA TRP A 97 -7.98 7.78 -11.45
C TRP A 97 -7.84 6.31 -11.12
N PHE A 98 -7.81 6.02 -9.84
CA PHE A 98 -7.82 4.67 -9.29
C PHE A 98 -9.15 4.41 -8.63
N SER A 99 -9.77 3.27 -8.93
CA SER A 99 -10.92 2.82 -8.15
C SER A 99 -10.49 2.51 -6.71
N LEU A 100 -11.41 2.58 -5.77
CA LEU A 100 -11.14 2.20 -4.38
C LEU A 100 -10.70 0.72 -4.29
N GLU A 101 -11.30 -0.17 -5.11
CA GLU A 101 -10.87 -1.57 -5.24
C GLU A 101 -9.39 -1.67 -5.63
N THR A 102 -8.96 -0.89 -6.61
CA THR A 102 -7.55 -0.85 -7.04
C THR A 102 -6.61 -0.39 -5.93
N ILE A 103 -7.00 0.64 -5.17
CA ILE A 103 -6.21 1.14 -4.04
C ILE A 103 -6.00 0.03 -2.99
N PHE A 104 -7.05 -0.70 -2.63
CA PHE A 104 -6.93 -1.79 -1.65
C PHE A 104 -6.14 -2.98 -2.19
N ASN A 105 -6.32 -3.37 -3.45
CA ASN A 105 -5.54 -4.43 -4.09
C ASN A 105 -4.05 -4.06 -4.17
N HIS A 106 -3.74 -2.81 -4.51
CA HIS A 106 -2.38 -2.31 -4.50
C HIS A 106 -1.74 -2.44 -3.11
N ARG A 107 -2.43 -1.99 -2.06
CA ARG A 107 -1.93 -2.10 -0.69
C ARG A 107 -1.77 -3.55 -0.24
N TYR A 108 -2.68 -4.43 -0.59
CA TYR A 108 -2.55 -5.85 -0.31
C TYR A 108 -1.30 -6.44 -0.98
N TYR A 109 -1.10 -6.18 -2.27
CA TYR A 109 0.07 -6.69 -3.01
C TYR A 109 1.39 -6.12 -2.48
N GLU A 110 1.41 -4.86 -2.07
CA GLU A 110 2.55 -4.26 -1.37
C GLU A 110 2.86 -4.99 -0.07
N HIS A 111 1.85 -5.22 0.77
CA HIS A 111 2.04 -5.87 2.06
C HIS A 111 2.57 -7.30 1.92
N ILE A 112 2.00 -8.12 1.03
CA ILE A 112 2.49 -9.50 0.83
C ILE A 112 3.91 -9.52 0.24
N THR A 113 4.25 -8.57 -0.64
CA THR A 113 5.59 -8.42 -1.19
C THR A 113 6.61 -8.06 -0.10
N HIS A 114 6.28 -7.10 0.76
CA HIS A 114 7.13 -6.75 1.89
C HIS A 114 7.25 -7.90 2.90
N LEU A 115 6.17 -8.60 3.20
CA LEU A 115 6.19 -9.77 4.08
C LEU A 115 7.10 -10.87 3.52
N TYR A 116 7.03 -11.14 2.21
CA TYR A 116 7.91 -12.09 1.53
C TYR A 116 9.38 -11.69 1.69
N ASN A 117 9.72 -10.42 1.46
CA ASN A 117 11.08 -9.92 1.62
C ASN A 117 11.58 -9.98 3.08
N ILE A 118 10.72 -9.69 4.06
CA ILE A 118 11.05 -9.86 5.49
C ILE A 118 11.37 -11.33 5.79
N GLN A 119 10.59 -12.26 5.25
CA GLN A 119 10.85 -13.70 5.44
C GLN A 119 12.18 -14.12 4.82
N ARG A 120 12.52 -13.63 3.63
CA ARG A 120 13.84 -13.87 3.01
C ARG A 120 14.98 -13.39 3.90
N ILE A 121 14.88 -12.18 4.46
CA ILE A 121 15.88 -11.63 5.39
C ILE A 121 15.99 -12.51 6.64
N LYS A 122 14.88 -12.99 7.19
CA LYS A 122 14.89 -13.92 8.34
C LYS A 122 15.59 -15.24 8.01
N LEU A 123 15.26 -15.84 6.87
CA LEU A 123 15.90 -17.08 6.41
C LEU A 123 17.40 -16.91 6.22
N ALA A 124 17.84 -15.79 5.62
CA ALA A 124 19.27 -15.47 5.46
C ALA A 124 20.01 -15.33 6.80
N GLN A 125 19.30 -15.05 7.89
CA GLN A 125 19.83 -14.98 9.25
C GLN A 125 19.68 -16.31 10.02
N GLY A 126 19.25 -17.40 9.36
CA GLY A 126 19.01 -18.69 9.98
C GLY A 126 17.76 -18.73 10.87
N LEU A 127 16.84 -17.79 10.74
CA LEU A 127 15.58 -17.73 11.49
C LEU A 127 14.46 -18.44 10.71
N ASN A 128 13.57 -19.09 11.45
CA ASN A 128 12.42 -19.73 10.83
C ASN A 128 11.34 -18.72 10.44
N THR A 129 10.60 -19.07 9.38
CA THR A 129 9.36 -18.39 8.98
C THR A 129 8.18 -19.32 9.21
N THR A 130 7.05 -18.77 9.63
CA THR A 130 5.85 -19.54 10.01
C THR A 130 4.64 -19.24 9.14
N VAL A 131 4.74 -18.27 8.24
CA VAL A 131 3.65 -17.82 7.39
C VAL A 131 3.95 -18.13 5.95
N GLU A 132 3.04 -18.81 5.27
CA GLU A 132 3.08 -18.98 3.82
C GLU A 132 2.54 -17.72 3.17
N VAL A 133 3.30 -17.12 2.25
CA VAL A 133 2.93 -15.92 1.51
C VAL A 133 2.48 -16.32 0.11
N PRO A 134 1.26 -15.98 -0.33
CA PRO A 134 0.81 -16.31 -1.67
C PRO A 134 1.63 -15.56 -2.73
N ILE A 135 1.95 -16.25 -3.82
CA ILE A 135 2.66 -15.65 -4.96
C ILE A 135 1.61 -15.07 -5.93
N GLU A 136 1.26 -13.83 -5.70
CA GLU A 136 0.27 -13.10 -6.51
C GLU A 136 0.61 -11.61 -6.61
N GLY A 137 -0.17 -10.86 -7.37
CA GLY A 137 0.07 -9.44 -7.60
C GLY A 137 1.44 -9.16 -8.20
N TYR A 138 2.24 -8.34 -7.54
CA TYR A 138 3.56 -7.96 -8.03
C TYR A 138 4.52 -9.12 -8.10
N MET A 139 4.45 -10.05 -7.17
CA MET A 139 5.32 -11.23 -7.16
C MET A 139 5.03 -12.22 -8.29
N ALA A 140 3.84 -12.14 -8.91
CA ALA A 140 3.49 -12.95 -10.08
C ALA A 140 3.99 -12.36 -11.41
N LEU A 141 4.60 -11.18 -11.41
CA LEU A 141 5.12 -10.55 -12.61
C LEU A 141 6.35 -11.30 -13.15
N PRO A 142 6.48 -11.43 -14.48
CA PRO A 142 7.68 -12.00 -15.08
C PRO A 142 8.96 -11.28 -14.64
N GLY A 143 9.94 -12.05 -14.19
CA GLY A 143 11.23 -11.50 -13.75
C GLY A 143 11.26 -11.01 -12.30
N TRP A 144 10.18 -11.18 -11.54
CA TRP A 144 10.23 -10.92 -10.11
C TRP A 144 11.14 -11.93 -9.41
N ASP A 145 12.03 -11.45 -8.55
CA ASP A 145 12.97 -12.31 -7.83
C ASP A 145 12.28 -13.04 -6.65
N LEU A 146 11.98 -14.30 -6.85
CA LEU A 146 11.43 -15.21 -5.84
C LEU A 146 12.49 -16.12 -5.22
N SER A 147 13.79 -15.87 -5.44
CA SER A 147 14.86 -16.69 -4.88
C SER A 147 14.80 -16.73 -3.35
N THR A 148 15.08 -17.89 -2.78
CA THR A 148 15.32 -18.03 -1.35
C THR A 148 16.82 -17.95 -1.07
N PRO A 149 17.24 -17.40 0.04
CA PRO A 149 18.66 -17.37 0.44
C PRO A 149 19.25 -18.77 0.62
#